data_7c0278c9b1d630202205f3574d7f1a2c
#
_entry.id   7c0278c9b1d630202205f3574d7f1a2c
#
_cell.length_a   1.000
_cell.length_b   1.000
_cell.length_c   1.000
_cell.angle_alpha   90.00
_cell.angle_beta   90.00
_cell.angle_gamma   90.00
#
_symmetry.space_group_name_H-M   'P 1'
#
loop_
_entity.id
_entity.type
_entity.pdbx_description
1 polymer ?
#
loop_
_entity_poly.entity_id
_entity_poly.type
_entity_poly.pdbx_seq_one_letter_code
_entity_poly.pdbx_strand_id
1 'polypeptide(L)'
;MKTETKVYQAVEPNMVQQRALRIIKGTASFKDRFIPKHEEIVELVEELRSMGCTIVFVTGVWDLIHIGHAEYIQNGKNEAAKFYPNTDHVIMVVGVDTDEFTKRRKGPDRPIVPQDERLRMLAHLRAVDIITLQYEADQLFTIVPHDVRVISQTTQDLPEIEKIQQQCAHIVNLPPQSETSSTARIRRLSIDGSAALLMKVEKGLTSTLKEIRDELEKK
;
A
#
# COMPACT_ATOMS: atom_id res chain seq x y z
N MET A 1 -47.79 -37.55 -19.45
CA MET A 1 -46.44 -37.02 -19.58
C MET A 1 -45.96 -36.62 -18.21
N LYS A 2 -45.00 -37.33 -17.63
CA LYS A 2 -44.39 -36.93 -16.36
C LYS A 2 -43.21 -36.02 -16.70
N THR A 3 -43.29 -34.76 -16.28
CA THR A 3 -42.22 -33.77 -16.38
C THR A 3 -41.15 -34.15 -15.35
N GLU A 4 -40.03 -34.69 -15.81
CA GLU A 4 -38.85 -34.89 -14.96
C GLU A 4 -38.26 -33.51 -14.62
N THR A 5 -38.37 -33.12 -13.37
CA THR A 5 -37.67 -31.94 -12.82
C THR A 5 -36.20 -32.30 -12.69
N LYS A 6 -35.34 -31.78 -13.59
CA LYS A 6 -33.90 -31.90 -13.45
C LYS A 6 -33.49 -31.08 -12.18
N VAL A 7 -33.16 -31.82 -11.14
CA VAL A 7 -32.52 -31.29 -9.94
C VAL A 7 -31.06 -30.96 -10.33
N TYR A 8 -30.76 -29.69 -10.56
CA TYR A 8 -29.37 -29.21 -10.69
C TYR A 8 -28.73 -29.30 -9.30
N GLN A 9 -27.84 -30.23 -9.11
CA GLN A 9 -26.95 -30.21 -7.94
C GLN A 9 -26.08 -28.96 -8.05
N ALA A 10 -26.18 -28.07 -7.06
CA ALA A 10 -25.29 -26.95 -6.96
C ALA A 10 -23.85 -27.46 -6.78
N VAL A 11 -22.97 -27.12 -7.70
CA VAL A 11 -21.54 -27.47 -7.57
C VAL A 11 -21.00 -26.62 -6.41
N GLU A 12 -20.40 -27.27 -5.43
CA GLU A 12 -19.78 -26.54 -4.32
C GLU A 12 -18.61 -25.68 -4.85
N PRO A 13 -18.51 -24.40 -4.41
CA PRO A 13 -17.46 -23.52 -4.88
C PRO A 13 -16.07 -24.05 -4.46
N ASN A 14 -15.12 -23.99 -5.38
CA ASN A 14 -13.73 -24.35 -5.11
C ASN A 14 -13.06 -23.37 -4.10
N MET A 15 -11.83 -23.64 -3.68
CA MET A 15 -11.13 -22.83 -2.67
C MET A 15 -10.95 -21.36 -3.09
N VAL A 16 -10.68 -21.09 -4.37
CA VAL A 16 -10.50 -19.74 -4.90
C VAL A 16 -11.83 -18.98 -4.88
N GLN A 17 -12.90 -19.63 -5.32
CA GLN A 17 -14.26 -19.08 -5.27
C GLN A 17 -14.72 -18.79 -3.85
N GLN A 18 -14.45 -19.67 -2.91
CA GLN A 18 -14.75 -19.43 -1.49
C GLN A 18 -13.99 -18.22 -0.94
N ARG A 19 -12.71 -18.07 -1.32
CA ARG A 19 -11.88 -16.90 -0.96
C ARG A 19 -12.45 -15.61 -1.56
N ALA A 20 -12.78 -15.61 -2.86
CA ALA A 20 -13.39 -14.50 -3.56
C ALA A 20 -14.70 -14.05 -2.89
N LEU A 21 -15.58 -15.01 -2.57
CA LEU A 21 -16.84 -14.72 -1.89
C LEU A 21 -16.64 -14.13 -0.50
N ARG A 22 -15.62 -14.57 0.28
CA ARG A 22 -15.32 -13.93 1.58
C ARG A 22 -14.82 -12.49 1.42
N ILE A 23 -14.05 -12.20 0.37
CA ILE A 23 -13.59 -10.85 0.06
C ILE A 23 -14.77 -9.96 -0.29
N ILE A 24 -15.61 -10.39 -1.22
CA ILE A 24 -16.82 -9.66 -1.65
C ILE A 24 -17.75 -9.37 -0.46
N LYS A 25 -17.95 -10.34 0.42
CA LYS A 25 -18.81 -10.20 1.62
C LYS A 25 -18.17 -9.41 2.77
N GLY A 26 -16.91 -8.99 2.65
CA GLY A 26 -16.19 -8.31 3.73
C GLY A 26 -15.90 -9.18 4.96
N THR A 27 -15.94 -10.51 4.82
CA THR A 27 -15.69 -11.49 5.90
C THR A 27 -14.31 -12.13 5.81
N ALA A 28 -13.49 -11.70 4.86
CA ALA A 28 -12.16 -12.22 4.62
C ALA A 28 -11.20 -11.90 5.76
N SER A 29 -10.49 -12.92 6.25
CA SER A 29 -9.41 -12.78 7.21
C SER A 29 -8.14 -12.20 6.57
N PHE A 30 -7.11 -11.88 7.36
CA PHE A 30 -5.80 -11.48 6.82
C PHE A 30 -5.24 -12.55 5.86
N LYS A 31 -5.36 -13.84 6.21
CA LYS A 31 -4.89 -14.94 5.36
C LYS A 31 -5.64 -15.06 4.02
N ASP A 32 -6.89 -14.64 4.00
CA ASP A 32 -7.67 -14.60 2.75
C ASP A 32 -7.28 -13.43 1.86
N ARG A 33 -6.82 -12.33 2.45
CA ARG A 33 -6.52 -11.07 1.77
C ARG A 33 -5.05 -10.91 1.38
N PHE A 34 -4.12 -11.50 2.14
CA PHE A 34 -2.69 -11.48 1.84
C PHE A 34 -2.31 -12.69 0.97
N ILE A 35 -1.83 -12.40 -0.26
CA ILE A 35 -1.50 -13.39 -1.27
C ILE A 35 -0.07 -13.13 -1.74
N PRO A 36 0.92 -13.85 -1.18
CA PRO A 36 2.32 -13.62 -1.50
C PRO A 36 2.76 -14.18 -2.86
N LYS A 37 2.05 -15.20 -3.40
CA LYS A 37 2.39 -15.83 -4.67
C LYS A 37 1.64 -15.17 -5.83
N HIS A 38 2.36 -14.81 -6.86
CA HIS A 38 1.81 -14.08 -7.99
C HIS A 38 0.82 -14.92 -8.81
N GLU A 39 1.04 -16.20 -8.92
CA GLU A 39 0.11 -17.12 -9.61
C GLU A 39 -1.25 -17.17 -8.90
N GLU A 40 -1.22 -17.24 -7.56
CA GLU A 40 -2.44 -17.28 -6.74
C GLU A 40 -3.24 -15.98 -6.80
N ILE A 41 -2.57 -14.81 -6.92
CA ILE A 41 -3.29 -13.53 -7.03
C ILE A 41 -3.92 -13.37 -8.42
N VAL A 42 -3.26 -13.82 -9.48
CA VAL A 42 -3.84 -13.81 -10.83
C VAL A 42 -5.12 -14.65 -10.86
N GLU A 43 -5.04 -15.88 -10.37
CA GLU A 43 -6.20 -16.77 -10.31
C GLU A 43 -7.37 -16.19 -9.50
N LEU A 44 -7.08 -15.59 -8.35
CA LEU A 44 -8.12 -14.94 -7.53
C LEU A 44 -8.74 -13.71 -8.21
N VAL A 45 -7.92 -12.89 -8.85
CA VAL A 45 -8.39 -11.69 -9.55
C VAL A 45 -9.24 -12.06 -10.75
N GLU A 46 -8.87 -13.10 -11.51
CA GLU A 46 -9.68 -13.60 -12.64
C GLU A 46 -11.02 -14.14 -12.15
N GLU A 47 -11.05 -14.86 -11.02
CA GLU A 47 -12.28 -15.33 -10.42
C GLU A 47 -13.19 -14.18 -9.98
N LEU A 48 -12.62 -13.15 -9.30
CA LEU A 48 -13.37 -11.94 -8.92
C LEU A 48 -13.95 -11.20 -10.13
N ARG A 49 -13.19 -11.09 -11.22
CA ARG A 49 -13.67 -10.49 -12.47
C ARG A 49 -14.80 -11.33 -13.10
N SER A 50 -14.69 -12.65 -13.05
CA SER A 50 -15.77 -13.55 -13.52
C SER A 50 -17.07 -13.38 -12.73
N MET A 51 -16.96 -12.95 -11.47
CA MET A 51 -18.08 -12.61 -10.58
C MET A 51 -18.60 -11.17 -10.77
N GLY A 52 -18.09 -10.42 -11.77
CA GLY A 52 -18.54 -9.05 -12.07
C GLY A 52 -17.87 -7.95 -11.24
N CYS A 53 -16.79 -8.28 -10.53
CA CYS A 53 -16.02 -7.27 -9.78
C CYS A 53 -15.12 -6.43 -10.70
N THR A 54 -14.99 -5.14 -10.38
CA THR A 54 -13.99 -4.24 -10.98
C THR A 54 -12.73 -4.26 -10.13
N ILE A 55 -11.57 -4.47 -10.75
CA ILE A 55 -10.29 -4.56 -10.08
C ILE A 55 -9.55 -3.22 -10.17
N VAL A 56 -9.25 -2.64 -9.01
CA VAL A 56 -8.46 -1.42 -8.86
C VAL A 56 -7.11 -1.77 -8.26
N PHE A 57 -6.04 -1.23 -8.84
CA PHE A 57 -4.69 -1.59 -8.47
C PHE A 57 -3.84 -0.38 -8.09
N VAL A 58 -3.05 -0.53 -7.02
CA VAL A 58 -2.11 0.47 -6.54
C VAL A 58 -0.86 -0.19 -5.95
N THR A 59 0.30 0.43 -6.11
CA THR A 59 1.56 -0.04 -5.49
C THR A 59 2.24 1.04 -4.67
N GLY A 60 3.04 0.63 -3.70
CA GLY A 60 3.86 1.54 -2.92
C GLY A 60 4.65 0.86 -1.81
N VAL A 61 5.48 1.65 -1.14
CA VAL A 61 6.23 1.20 0.04
C VAL A 61 5.34 1.10 1.27
N TRP A 62 4.41 2.04 1.43
CA TRP A 62 3.48 2.13 2.58
C TRP A 62 4.20 2.23 3.93
N ASP A 63 5.35 2.91 3.95
CA ASP A 63 6.15 3.09 5.16
C ASP A 63 5.55 4.18 6.06
N LEU A 64 5.55 3.96 7.39
CA LEU A 64 4.95 4.87 8.36
C LEU A 64 3.53 5.28 7.93
N ILE A 65 2.63 4.31 7.78
CA ILE A 65 1.26 4.54 7.30
C ILE A 65 0.61 5.70 8.07
N HIS A 66 0.06 6.65 7.32
CA HIS A 66 -0.60 7.84 7.85
C HIS A 66 -1.89 8.12 7.06
N ILE A 67 -2.65 9.12 7.49
CA ILE A 67 -3.95 9.46 6.89
C ILE A 67 -3.87 9.65 5.37
N GLY A 68 -2.81 10.28 4.87
CA GLY A 68 -2.63 10.47 3.43
C GLY A 68 -2.55 9.18 2.63
N HIS A 69 -1.96 8.11 3.19
CA HIS A 69 -1.99 6.78 2.56
C HIS A 69 -3.40 6.18 2.57
N ALA A 70 -4.12 6.29 3.70
CA ALA A 70 -5.47 5.77 3.82
C ALA A 70 -6.44 6.47 2.86
N GLU A 71 -6.39 7.81 2.80
CA GLU A 71 -7.18 8.63 1.88
C GLU A 71 -6.80 8.38 0.42
N TYR A 72 -5.51 8.21 0.12
CA TYR A 72 -5.06 7.90 -1.24
C TYR A 72 -5.68 6.59 -1.75
N ILE A 73 -5.66 5.53 -0.95
CA ILE A 73 -6.26 4.24 -1.31
C ILE A 73 -7.79 4.38 -1.40
N GLN A 74 -8.44 5.03 -0.42
CA GLN A 74 -9.89 5.20 -0.41
C GLN A 74 -10.36 6.04 -1.59
N ASN A 75 -9.71 7.17 -1.86
CA ASN A 75 -10.08 8.05 -2.98
C ASN A 75 -9.80 7.39 -4.32
N GLY A 76 -8.70 6.62 -4.43
CA GLY A 76 -8.43 5.82 -5.62
C GLY A 76 -9.55 4.83 -5.92
N LYS A 77 -10.05 4.13 -4.90
CA LYS A 77 -11.18 3.20 -5.02
C LYS A 77 -12.48 3.94 -5.41
N ASN A 78 -12.74 5.08 -4.80
CA ASN A 78 -13.94 5.88 -5.07
C ASN A 78 -13.94 6.46 -6.50
N GLU A 79 -12.79 6.99 -6.95
CA GLU A 79 -12.67 7.53 -8.32
C GLU A 79 -12.77 6.42 -9.36
N ALA A 80 -12.18 5.26 -9.11
CA ALA A 80 -12.28 4.11 -9.98
C ALA A 80 -13.74 3.62 -10.15
N ALA A 81 -14.52 3.64 -9.08
CA ALA A 81 -15.93 3.25 -9.10
C ALA A 81 -16.77 4.09 -10.09
N LYS A 82 -16.38 5.33 -10.36
CA LYS A 82 -17.09 6.21 -11.29
C LYS A 82 -17.04 5.74 -12.74
N PHE A 83 -16.00 4.99 -13.12
CA PHE A 83 -15.89 4.42 -14.46
C PHE A 83 -16.78 3.19 -14.66
N TYR A 84 -17.19 2.56 -13.56
CA TYR A 84 -17.96 1.32 -13.57
C TYR A 84 -19.23 1.44 -12.71
N PRO A 85 -20.19 2.31 -13.07
CA PRO A 85 -21.36 2.62 -12.23
C PRO A 85 -22.30 1.42 -12.04
N ASN A 86 -22.18 0.39 -12.86
CA ASN A 86 -23.02 -0.81 -12.82
C ASN A 86 -22.33 -2.00 -12.12
N THR A 87 -21.12 -1.81 -11.57
CA THR A 87 -20.47 -2.87 -10.80
C THR A 87 -20.98 -2.88 -9.36
N ASP A 88 -21.27 -4.06 -8.85
CA ASP A 88 -21.70 -4.21 -7.46
C ASP A 88 -20.50 -4.15 -6.49
N HIS A 89 -19.30 -4.49 -6.98
CA HIS A 89 -18.10 -4.61 -6.16
C HIS A 89 -16.85 -4.05 -6.84
N VAL A 90 -16.23 -3.09 -6.19
CA VAL A 90 -14.91 -2.55 -6.56
C VAL A 90 -13.88 -3.12 -5.58
N ILE A 91 -12.94 -3.90 -6.09
CA ILE A 91 -11.91 -4.60 -5.33
C ILE A 91 -10.58 -3.85 -5.46
N MET A 92 -10.05 -3.36 -4.35
CA MET A 92 -8.76 -2.68 -4.27
C MET A 92 -7.64 -3.68 -3.98
N VAL A 93 -6.75 -3.86 -4.93
CA VAL A 93 -5.53 -4.64 -4.80
C VAL A 93 -4.35 -3.71 -4.51
N VAL A 94 -3.64 -3.97 -3.42
CA VAL A 94 -2.49 -3.17 -2.98
C VAL A 94 -1.21 -3.99 -3.08
N GLY A 95 -0.31 -3.55 -3.95
CA GLY A 95 1.06 -4.06 -4.04
C GLY A 95 1.95 -3.35 -3.02
N VAL A 96 2.71 -4.14 -2.25
CA VAL A 96 3.62 -3.64 -1.21
C VAL A 96 5.06 -3.93 -1.61
N ASP A 97 5.86 -2.89 -1.76
CA ASP A 97 7.31 -3.04 -2.00
C ASP A 97 7.94 -3.81 -0.83
N THR A 98 8.66 -4.89 -1.13
CA THR A 98 9.40 -5.62 -0.10
C THR A 98 10.45 -4.73 0.58
N ASP A 99 10.90 -5.13 1.77
CA ASP A 99 11.96 -4.40 2.48
C ASP A 99 13.24 -4.33 1.64
N GLU A 100 13.59 -5.43 1.00
CA GLU A 100 14.78 -5.52 0.14
C GLU A 100 14.66 -4.61 -1.09
N PHE A 101 13.51 -4.64 -1.77
CA PHE A 101 13.25 -3.77 -2.91
C PHE A 101 13.25 -2.30 -2.51
N THR A 102 12.67 -1.97 -1.37
CA THR A 102 12.66 -0.61 -0.82
C THR A 102 14.07 -0.13 -0.50
N LYS A 103 14.92 -0.96 0.12
CA LYS A 103 16.33 -0.61 0.41
C LYS A 103 17.11 -0.31 -0.87
N ARG A 104 16.94 -1.11 -1.92
CA ARG A 104 17.60 -0.85 -3.21
C ARG A 104 17.21 0.49 -3.83
N ARG A 105 15.94 0.90 -3.69
CA ARG A 105 15.42 2.14 -4.29
C ARG A 105 15.64 3.39 -3.47
N LYS A 106 15.53 3.28 -2.14
CA LYS A 106 15.46 4.43 -1.23
C LYS A 106 16.62 4.52 -0.22
N GLY A 107 17.55 3.58 -0.30
CA GLY A 107 18.71 3.51 0.60
C GLY A 107 18.54 2.53 1.76
N PRO A 108 19.67 2.17 2.45
CA PRO A 108 19.72 1.10 3.43
C PRO A 108 18.85 1.34 4.68
N ASP A 109 18.59 2.60 5.02
CA ASP A 109 17.79 3.00 6.19
C ASP A 109 16.27 2.97 5.92
N ARG A 110 15.84 2.45 4.78
CA ARG A 110 14.43 2.37 4.38
C ARG A 110 14.05 0.95 3.99
N PRO A 111 12.81 0.50 4.29
CA PRO A 111 11.78 1.21 5.04
C PRO A 111 12.09 1.24 6.53
N ILE A 112 11.43 2.15 7.28
CA ILE A 112 11.53 2.20 8.75
C ILE A 112 10.67 1.10 9.38
N VAL A 113 9.48 0.90 8.83
CA VAL A 113 8.55 -0.12 9.33
C VAL A 113 8.76 -1.42 8.54
N PRO A 114 9.03 -2.56 9.22
CA PRO A 114 9.22 -3.85 8.57
C PRO A 114 8.03 -4.27 7.71
N GLN A 115 8.31 -5.04 6.67
CA GLN A 115 7.31 -5.50 5.70
C GLN A 115 6.07 -6.13 6.36
N ASP A 116 6.26 -7.03 7.31
CA ASP A 116 5.14 -7.74 7.97
C ASP A 116 4.20 -6.79 8.70
N GLU A 117 4.74 -5.76 9.34
CA GLU A 117 3.93 -4.76 10.02
C GLU A 117 3.18 -3.88 9.01
N ARG A 118 3.83 -3.47 7.91
CA ARG A 118 3.20 -2.71 6.83
C ARG A 118 2.04 -3.47 6.20
N LEU A 119 2.20 -4.76 5.93
CA LEU A 119 1.16 -5.66 5.41
C LEU A 119 -0.04 -5.73 6.37
N ARG A 120 0.22 -5.91 7.67
CA ARG A 120 -0.84 -5.98 8.69
C ARG A 120 -1.57 -4.65 8.84
N MET A 121 -0.85 -3.53 8.86
CA MET A 121 -1.45 -2.20 8.91
C MET A 121 -2.37 -1.94 7.72
N LEU A 122 -1.94 -2.27 6.51
CA LEU A 122 -2.78 -2.17 5.30
C LEU A 122 -4.05 -3.02 5.40
N ALA A 123 -3.95 -4.21 5.99
CA ALA A 123 -5.11 -5.08 6.18
C ALA A 123 -6.18 -4.49 7.11
N HIS A 124 -5.83 -3.54 7.98
CA HIS A 124 -6.78 -2.81 8.82
C HIS A 124 -7.42 -1.61 8.11
N LEU A 125 -6.92 -1.21 6.94
CA LEU A 125 -7.55 -0.16 6.15
C LEU A 125 -8.80 -0.71 5.45
N ARG A 126 -9.92 -0.04 5.66
CA ARG A 126 -11.24 -0.46 5.14
C ARG A 126 -11.27 -0.56 3.62
N ALA A 127 -10.53 0.31 2.93
CA ALA A 127 -10.52 0.37 1.46
C ALA A 127 -9.65 -0.71 0.80
N VAL A 128 -8.84 -1.43 1.55
CA VAL A 128 -7.94 -2.48 1.04
C VAL A 128 -8.66 -3.82 1.06
N ASP A 129 -8.74 -4.51 -0.07
CA ASP A 129 -9.39 -5.82 -0.18
C ASP A 129 -8.36 -6.95 -0.32
N ILE A 130 -7.32 -6.75 -1.13
CA ILE A 130 -6.26 -7.74 -1.40
C ILE A 130 -4.90 -7.06 -1.25
N ILE A 131 -3.92 -7.81 -0.73
CA ILE A 131 -2.55 -7.35 -0.52
C ILE A 131 -1.60 -8.37 -1.11
N THR A 132 -0.59 -7.91 -1.86
CA THR A 132 0.47 -8.75 -2.42
C THR A 132 1.82 -8.06 -2.33
N LEU A 133 2.91 -8.78 -2.60
CA LEU A 133 4.28 -8.28 -2.54
C LEU A 133 4.81 -7.89 -3.91
N GLN A 134 5.55 -6.78 -3.96
CA GLN A 134 6.31 -6.33 -5.11
C GLN A 134 7.80 -6.44 -4.85
N TYR A 135 8.51 -7.21 -5.66
CA TYR A 135 9.95 -7.47 -5.51
C TYR A 135 10.81 -6.59 -6.43
N GLU A 136 10.21 -6.10 -7.52
CA GLU A 136 10.86 -5.26 -8.52
C GLU A 136 9.93 -4.18 -9.05
N ALA A 137 10.49 -3.14 -9.66
CA ALA A 137 9.69 -2.09 -10.29
C ALA A 137 8.78 -2.69 -11.37
N ASP A 138 7.55 -2.20 -11.41
CA ASP A 138 6.54 -2.52 -12.43
C ASP A 138 6.14 -4.01 -12.56
N GLN A 139 6.74 -4.88 -11.75
CA GLN A 139 6.50 -6.32 -11.80
C GLN A 139 5.01 -6.67 -11.71
N LEU A 140 4.30 -6.10 -10.74
CA LEU A 140 2.89 -6.40 -10.52
C LEU A 140 1.97 -5.85 -11.62
N PHE A 141 2.40 -4.85 -12.38
CA PHE A 141 1.60 -4.31 -13.48
C PHE A 141 1.40 -5.27 -14.62
N THR A 142 2.43 -6.04 -14.91
CA THR A 142 2.40 -7.03 -15.97
C THR A 142 1.75 -8.32 -15.55
N ILE A 143 1.71 -8.58 -14.24
CA ILE A 143 1.25 -9.86 -13.67
C ILE A 143 -0.22 -9.81 -13.27
N VAL A 144 -0.63 -8.74 -12.55
CA VAL A 144 -1.98 -8.66 -11.98
C VAL A 144 -2.95 -8.02 -12.97
N PRO A 145 -3.95 -8.75 -13.51
CA PRO A 145 -4.99 -8.17 -14.34
C PRO A 145 -5.78 -7.13 -13.54
N HIS A 146 -5.93 -5.90 -14.07
CA HIS A 146 -6.67 -4.84 -13.42
C HIS A 146 -7.38 -3.95 -14.42
N ASP A 147 -8.49 -3.35 -14.00
CA ASP A 147 -9.32 -2.49 -14.83
C ASP A 147 -8.93 -1.02 -14.67
N VAL A 148 -8.58 -0.64 -13.45
CA VAL A 148 -8.19 0.73 -13.10
C VAL A 148 -6.88 0.74 -12.32
N ARG A 149 -5.96 1.60 -12.73
CA ARG A 149 -4.72 1.85 -11.99
C ARG A 149 -4.79 3.20 -11.30
N VAL A 150 -4.40 3.23 -10.01
CA VAL A 150 -4.24 4.47 -9.25
C VAL A 150 -2.77 4.86 -9.21
N ILE A 151 -2.48 6.09 -9.62
CA ILE A 151 -1.14 6.69 -9.57
C ILE A 151 -1.18 8.03 -8.83
N SER A 152 -0.04 8.42 -8.27
CA SER A 152 0.12 9.75 -7.66
C SER A 152 0.65 10.74 -8.70
N GLN A 153 0.21 12.00 -8.64
CA GLN A 153 0.75 13.08 -9.47
C GLN A 153 2.28 13.23 -9.33
N THR A 154 2.83 12.85 -8.18
CA THR A 154 4.28 12.85 -7.96
C THR A 154 5.03 11.77 -8.76
N THR A 155 4.31 10.85 -9.38
CA THR A 155 4.85 9.79 -10.24
C THR A 155 4.49 9.98 -11.72
N GLN A 156 3.90 11.12 -12.08
CA GLN A 156 3.46 11.44 -13.45
C GLN A 156 4.59 11.51 -14.47
N ASP A 157 5.78 11.91 -14.04
CA ASP A 157 6.94 12.12 -14.93
C ASP A 157 7.68 10.81 -15.27
N LEU A 158 7.08 9.66 -14.93
CA LEU A 158 7.65 8.38 -15.31
C LEU A 158 7.42 8.16 -16.81
N PRO A 159 8.47 7.86 -17.60
CA PRO A 159 8.37 7.57 -19.03
C PRO A 159 7.52 6.32 -19.34
N GLU A 160 6.90 5.74 -18.36
CA GLU A 160 6.13 4.49 -18.38
C GLU A 160 4.61 4.70 -18.36
N ILE A 161 4.11 5.94 -18.29
CA ILE A 161 2.65 6.21 -18.32
C ILE A 161 2.01 5.61 -19.57
N GLU A 162 2.65 5.69 -20.72
CA GLU A 162 2.14 5.10 -21.96
C GLU A 162 2.02 3.57 -21.88
N LYS A 163 2.98 2.90 -21.22
CA LYS A 163 2.91 1.45 -20.98
C LYS A 163 1.78 1.11 -20.01
N ILE A 164 1.59 1.93 -18.99
CA ILE A 164 0.50 1.76 -18.02
C ILE A 164 -0.86 1.87 -18.72
N GLN A 165 -1.03 2.84 -19.62
CA GLN A 165 -2.25 3.03 -20.39
C GLN A 165 -2.59 1.84 -21.29
N GLN A 166 -1.59 1.06 -21.72
CA GLN A 166 -1.80 -0.14 -22.51
C GLN A 166 -2.24 -1.36 -21.70
N GLN A 167 -2.07 -1.33 -20.37
CA GLN A 167 -2.28 -2.48 -19.50
C GLN A 167 -3.58 -2.42 -18.69
N CYS A 168 -4.23 -1.27 -18.61
CA CYS A 168 -5.51 -1.10 -17.93
C CYS A 168 -6.44 -0.18 -18.73
N ALA A 169 -7.75 -0.31 -18.47
CA ALA A 169 -8.76 0.49 -19.16
C ALA A 169 -8.73 1.96 -18.74
N HIS A 170 -8.44 2.24 -17.46
CA HIS A 170 -8.48 3.60 -16.90
C HIS A 170 -7.32 3.85 -15.93
N ILE A 171 -6.88 5.11 -15.87
CA ILE A 171 -5.91 5.59 -14.89
C ILE A 171 -6.59 6.66 -14.02
N VAL A 172 -6.50 6.48 -12.71
CA VAL A 172 -6.86 7.49 -11.71
C VAL A 172 -5.57 8.16 -11.22
N ASN A 173 -5.42 9.44 -11.51
CA ASN A 173 -4.27 10.22 -11.12
C ASN A 173 -4.64 11.17 -9.97
N LEU A 174 -4.17 10.88 -8.75
CA LEU A 174 -4.52 11.63 -7.55
C LEU A 174 -3.42 12.60 -7.13
N PRO A 175 -3.78 13.82 -6.69
CA PRO A 175 -2.86 14.70 -6.02
C PRO A 175 -2.41 14.12 -4.67
N PRO A 176 -1.34 14.64 -4.06
CA PRO A 176 -0.96 14.27 -2.69
C PRO A 176 -2.14 14.44 -1.73
N GLN A 177 -2.46 13.40 -0.96
CA GLN A 177 -3.61 13.36 -0.06
C GLN A 177 -3.29 13.86 1.36
N SER A 178 -2.06 14.32 1.60
CA SER A 178 -1.66 14.96 2.85
C SER A 178 -0.54 15.97 2.59
N GLU A 179 -0.48 17.01 3.42
CA GLU A 179 0.58 18.02 3.35
C GLU A 179 1.97 17.47 3.69
N THR A 180 2.03 16.36 4.43
CA THR A 180 3.29 15.76 4.88
C THR A 180 3.44 14.33 4.42
N SER A 181 4.56 14.04 3.72
CA SER A 181 4.96 12.66 3.38
C SER A 181 5.70 11.98 4.54
N SER A 182 5.79 10.64 4.50
CA SER A 182 6.63 9.89 5.45
C SER A 182 8.08 10.40 5.46
N THR A 183 8.64 10.75 4.30
CA THR A 183 10.00 11.31 4.19
C THR A 183 10.11 12.67 4.88
N ALA A 184 9.12 13.55 4.74
CA ALA A 184 9.11 14.84 5.41
C ALA A 184 9.00 14.69 6.94
N ARG A 185 8.20 13.74 7.42
CA ARG A 185 8.08 13.42 8.86
C ARG A 185 9.40 12.91 9.44
N ILE A 186 10.06 11.99 8.75
CA ILE A 186 11.35 11.43 9.17
C ILE A 186 12.40 12.55 9.23
N ARG A 187 12.49 13.40 8.18
CA ARG A 187 13.43 14.52 8.15
C ARG A 187 13.19 15.47 9.32
N ARG A 188 11.95 15.80 9.62
CA ARG A 188 11.60 16.67 10.75
C ARG A 188 12.03 16.06 12.08
N LEU A 189 11.73 14.79 12.33
CA LEU A 189 12.15 14.08 13.55
C LEU A 189 13.67 14.03 13.69
N SER A 190 14.40 13.82 12.59
CA SER A 190 15.87 13.80 12.58
C SER A 190 16.45 15.19 12.89
N ILE A 191 15.89 16.25 12.34
CA ILE A 191 16.34 17.64 12.59
C ILE A 191 16.05 18.03 14.04
N ASP A 192 14.82 17.78 14.52
CA ASP A 192 14.41 18.15 15.88
C ASP A 192 15.23 17.34 16.92
N GLY A 193 15.48 16.07 16.67
CA GLY A 193 16.33 15.21 17.52
C GLY A 193 17.79 15.69 17.55
N SER A 194 18.35 16.05 16.40
CA SER A 194 19.73 16.56 16.30
C SER A 194 19.88 17.92 16.98
N ALA A 195 18.91 18.83 16.82
CA ALA A 195 18.91 20.13 17.48
C ALA A 195 18.84 19.98 19.01
N ALA A 196 17.98 19.09 19.52
CA ALA A 196 17.89 18.82 20.94
C ALA A 196 19.18 18.23 21.52
N LEU A 197 19.87 17.36 20.76
CA LEU A 197 21.19 16.81 21.14
C LEU A 197 22.26 17.89 21.18
N LEU A 198 22.33 18.74 20.14
CA LEU A 198 23.28 19.85 20.08
C LEU A 198 23.12 20.82 21.26
N MET A 199 21.89 21.18 21.60
CA MET A 199 21.60 22.03 22.78
C MET A 199 22.07 21.38 24.10
N LYS A 200 21.92 20.06 24.27
CA LYS A 200 22.39 19.34 25.44
C LYS A 200 23.91 19.35 25.52
N VAL A 201 24.61 19.13 24.39
CA VAL A 201 26.08 19.14 24.30
C VAL A 201 26.60 20.54 24.61
N GLU A 202 26.04 21.59 24.01
CA GLU A 202 26.41 22.97 24.24
C GLU A 202 26.25 23.37 25.73
N LYS A 203 25.12 23.03 26.34
CA LYS A 203 24.86 23.27 27.75
C LYS A 203 25.86 22.53 28.66
N GLY A 204 26.18 21.27 28.34
CA GLY A 204 27.18 20.48 29.06
C GLY A 204 28.57 21.09 28.99
N LEU A 205 29.02 21.49 27.79
CA LEU A 205 30.31 22.15 27.59
C LEU A 205 30.41 23.46 28.33
N THR A 206 29.35 24.27 28.28
CA THR A 206 29.31 25.57 28.99
C THR A 206 29.42 25.42 30.49
N SER A 207 28.75 24.39 31.06
CA SER A 207 28.84 24.08 32.51
C SER A 207 30.25 23.67 32.89
N THR A 208 30.88 22.73 32.16
CA THR A 208 32.23 22.28 32.42
C THR A 208 33.28 23.40 32.30
N LEU A 209 33.17 24.26 31.29
CA LEU A 209 34.07 25.41 31.12
C LEU A 209 33.93 26.38 32.28
N LYS A 210 32.73 26.62 32.77
CA LYS A 210 32.50 27.45 33.95
C LYS A 210 33.15 26.88 35.21
N GLU A 211 33.01 25.59 35.45
CA GLU A 211 33.61 24.88 36.58
C GLU A 211 35.15 25.00 36.54
N ILE A 212 35.76 24.76 35.39
CA ILE A 212 37.22 24.90 35.19
C ILE A 212 37.68 26.33 35.48
N ARG A 213 36.95 27.32 34.98
CA ARG A 213 37.27 28.74 35.24
C ARG A 213 37.20 29.08 36.73
N ASP A 214 36.12 28.64 37.39
CA ASP A 214 35.92 28.90 38.83
C ASP A 214 36.98 28.21 39.70
N GLU A 215 37.56 27.07 39.24
CA GLU A 215 38.69 26.39 39.88
C GLU A 215 40.02 27.15 39.67
N LEU A 216 40.23 27.72 38.49
CA LEU A 216 41.44 28.49 38.18
C LEU A 216 41.50 29.82 38.91
N GLU A 217 40.36 30.47 39.13
CA GLU A 217 40.25 31.73 39.87
C GLU A 217 40.42 31.59 41.39
N LYS A 218 40.37 30.32 41.91
CA LYS A 218 40.61 30.03 43.33
C LYS A 218 42.07 29.78 43.69
N LYS A 219 42.97 29.72 42.71
CA LYS A 219 44.44 29.56 42.90
C LYS A 219 45.15 30.91 42.74
#